data_3b756570d09bb8fd71cd1c8eed0df491
#
_entry.id   3b756570d09bb8fd71cd1c8eed0df491
#
_cell.length_a   1.000
_cell.length_b   1.000
_cell.length_c   1.000
_cell.angle_alpha   90.00
_cell.angle_beta   90.00
_cell.angle_gamma   90.00
#
_symmetry.space_group_name_H-M   'P 1'
#
loop_
_entity.id
_entity.type
_entity.pdbx_description
1 polymer ?
#
loop_
_entity_poly.entity_id
_entity_poly.type
_entity_poly.pdbx_seq_one_letter_code
_entity_poly.pdbx_strand_id
1 'polypeptide(L)'
;MFQIPPFFASREFAVPAYCLMPDHVHLFLEGTSNEADLCEAVRVWKQIVGHAWRRHMNVPLWQTGFHDRVLREGDDTRAVVRYLLNNPVRAGLVRDAADYRWSGSSHFTFEELAQHAGDWTPGW
;
A
#
# COMPACT_ATOMS: atom_id res chain seq x y z
N MET A 1 -6.01 -14.33 7.57
CA MET A 1 -5.27 -13.08 7.44
C MET A 1 -6.19 -11.98 6.93
N PHE A 2 -6.09 -10.80 7.47
CA PHE A 2 -6.91 -9.67 7.08
C PHE A 2 -6.55 -9.20 5.66
N GLN A 3 -7.53 -9.22 4.75
CA GLN A 3 -7.27 -8.90 3.34
C GLN A 3 -7.43 -7.41 3.09
N ILE A 4 -6.38 -6.78 2.59
CA ILE A 4 -6.32 -5.32 2.38
C ILE A 4 -7.31 -4.85 1.32
N PRO A 5 -7.30 -5.38 0.07
CA PRO A 5 -8.21 -4.84 -0.95
C PRO A 5 -9.69 -4.94 -0.59
N PRO A 6 -10.22 -6.07 -0.07
CA PRO A 6 -11.64 -6.14 0.30
C PRO A 6 -12.05 -5.16 1.38
N PHE A 7 -11.19 -4.93 2.39
CA PHE A 7 -11.50 -3.95 3.44
C PHE A 7 -11.67 -2.55 2.86
N PHE A 8 -10.69 -2.10 2.06
CA PHE A 8 -10.75 -0.76 1.50
C PHE A 8 -11.86 -0.61 0.47
N ALA A 9 -12.20 -1.68 -0.27
CA ALA A 9 -13.35 -1.66 -1.17
C ALA A 9 -14.65 -1.39 -0.42
N SER A 10 -14.81 -1.94 0.79
CA SER A 10 -15.98 -1.66 1.63
C SER A 10 -16.04 -0.23 2.14
N ARG A 11 -14.95 0.52 2.04
CA ARG A 11 -14.82 1.93 2.43
C ARG A 11 -14.69 2.86 1.22
N GLU A 12 -15.06 2.37 0.04
CA GLU A 12 -15.07 3.12 -1.22
C GLU A 12 -13.67 3.51 -1.70
N PHE A 13 -12.70 2.60 -1.49
CA PHE A 13 -11.35 2.73 -2.03
C PHE A 13 -10.95 1.50 -2.83
N ALA A 14 -10.43 1.73 -4.03
CA ALA A 14 -9.63 0.73 -4.73
C ALA A 14 -8.20 0.76 -4.18
N VAL A 15 -7.50 -0.36 -4.30
CA VAL A 15 -6.11 -0.49 -3.84
C VAL A 15 -5.24 -0.87 -5.05
N PRO A 16 -4.79 0.11 -5.85
CA PRO A 16 -3.88 -0.19 -6.96
C PRO A 16 -2.63 -0.94 -6.55
N ALA A 17 -2.11 -0.68 -5.35
CA ALA A 17 -0.96 -1.40 -4.84
C ALA A 17 -0.87 -1.32 -3.32
N TYR A 18 -0.26 -2.34 -2.73
CA TYR A 18 0.12 -2.34 -1.32
C TYR A 18 1.45 -3.09 -1.14
N CYS A 19 2.16 -2.76 -0.09
CA CYS A 19 3.41 -3.44 0.27
C CYS A 19 3.59 -3.41 1.78
N LEU A 20 3.59 -4.58 2.40
CA LEU A 20 3.81 -4.72 3.84
C LEU A 20 5.29 -4.92 4.11
N MET A 21 5.95 -3.89 4.61
CA MET A 21 7.37 -3.95 5.00
C MET A 21 7.47 -4.35 6.48
N PRO A 22 8.63 -4.86 6.94
CA PRO A 22 8.77 -5.31 8.33
C PRO A 22 8.44 -4.26 9.39
N ASP A 23 8.66 -2.98 9.10
CA ASP A 23 8.49 -1.89 10.06
C ASP A 23 7.51 -0.80 9.60
N HIS A 24 6.93 -0.94 8.41
CA HIS A 24 5.96 0.03 7.88
C HIS A 24 5.13 -0.58 6.76
N VAL A 25 4.12 0.16 6.33
CA VAL A 25 3.21 -0.27 5.26
C VAL A 25 3.09 0.85 4.24
N HIS A 26 3.16 0.48 2.97
CA HIS A 26 2.82 1.37 1.87
C HIS A 26 1.47 0.96 1.29
N LEU A 27 0.57 1.92 1.20
CA LEU A 27 -0.74 1.74 0.59
C LEU A 27 -0.93 2.78 -0.50
N PHE A 28 -1.31 2.34 -1.69
CA PHE A 28 -1.81 3.22 -2.73
C PHE A 28 -3.32 3.04 -2.77
N LEU A 29 -4.05 4.10 -2.40
CA LEU A 29 -5.51 4.08 -2.31
C LEU A 29 -6.10 5.07 -3.30
N GLU A 30 -7.17 4.65 -3.97
CA GLU A 30 -7.89 5.47 -4.95
C GLU A 30 -9.36 5.50 -4.55
N GLY A 31 -9.88 6.66 -4.21
CA GLY A 31 -11.29 6.82 -3.87
C GLY A 31 -12.19 6.51 -5.06
N THR A 32 -13.23 5.72 -4.83
CA THR A 32 -14.19 5.32 -5.86
C THR A 32 -15.48 6.13 -5.82
N SER A 33 -15.61 7.02 -4.84
CA SER A 33 -16.74 7.96 -4.74
C SER A 33 -16.28 9.26 -4.06
N ASN A 34 -17.13 10.29 -4.17
CA ASN A 34 -16.87 11.57 -3.50
C ASN A 34 -17.04 11.48 -1.97
N GLU A 35 -17.61 10.40 -1.47
CA GLU A 35 -17.82 10.18 -0.04
C GLU A 35 -16.71 9.38 0.61
N ALA A 36 -15.71 8.93 -0.15
CA ALA A 36 -14.57 8.21 0.38
C ALA A 36 -13.76 9.10 1.33
N ASP A 37 -13.55 8.62 2.56
CA ASP A 37 -12.80 9.32 3.61
C ASP A 37 -11.51 8.57 3.90
N LEU A 38 -10.40 9.09 3.39
CA LEU A 38 -9.08 8.46 3.52
C LEU A 38 -8.64 8.34 4.98
N CYS A 39 -8.77 9.41 5.74
CA CYS A 39 -8.32 9.42 7.14
C CYS A 39 -9.09 8.40 7.98
N GLU A 40 -10.40 8.34 7.80
CA GLU A 40 -11.21 7.37 8.52
C GLU A 40 -10.91 5.93 8.11
N ALA A 41 -10.81 5.67 6.80
CA ALA A 41 -10.54 4.32 6.30
C ALA A 41 -9.21 3.79 6.84
N VAL A 42 -8.14 4.59 6.78
CA VAL A 42 -6.82 4.22 7.29
C VAL A 42 -6.84 4.07 8.81
N ARG A 43 -7.51 4.99 9.51
CA ARG A 43 -7.63 4.92 10.97
C ARG A 43 -8.30 3.61 11.42
N VAL A 44 -9.43 3.27 10.81
CA VAL A 44 -10.16 2.04 11.16
C VAL A 44 -9.34 0.81 10.83
N TRP A 45 -8.70 0.77 9.66
CA TRP A 45 -7.85 -0.35 9.26
C TRP A 45 -6.70 -0.55 10.26
N LYS A 46 -6.03 0.54 10.65
CA LYS A 46 -4.94 0.47 11.63
C LYS A 46 -5.44 -0.03 12.99
N GLN A 47 -6.64 0.38 13.41
CA GLN A 47 -7.21 -0.10 14.66
C GLN A 47 -7.46 -1.61 14.63
N ILE A 48 -8.07 -2.10 13.56
CA ILE A 48 -8.39 -3.53 13.42
C ILE A 48 -7.12 -4.37 13.41
N VAL A 49 -6.15 -4.00 12.57
CA VAL A 49 -4.90 -4.74 12.43
C VAL A 49 -4.06 -4.63 13.70
N GLY A 50 -3.97 -3.43 14.27
CA GLY A 50 -3.23 -3.21 15.52
C GLY A 50 -3.82 -3.95 16.70
N HIS A 51 -5.16 -4.03 16.80
CA HIS A 51 -5.82 -4.77 17.84
C HIS A 51 -5.55 -6.28 17.71
N ALA A 52 -5.64 -6.83 16.51
CA ALA A 52 -5.34 -8.23 16.26
C ALA A 52 -3.88 -8.56 16.60
N TRP A 53 -2.96 -7.68 16.23
CA TRP A 53 -1.54 -7.82 16.56
C TRP A 53 -1.31 -7.83 18.08
N ARG A 54 -1.92 -6.87 18.78
CA ARG A 54 -1.76 -6.74 20.23
C ARG A 54 -2.27 -7.98 20.99
N ARG A 55 -3.33 -8.60 20.49
CA ARG A 55 -3.85 -9.84 21.08
C ARG A 55 -2.86 -10.99 21.00
N HIS A 56 -2.03 -11.03 19.96
CA HIS A 56 -1.05 -12.09 19.77
C HIS A 56 0.31 -11.77 20.36
N MET A 57 0.76 -10.51 20.22
CA MET A 57 2.12 -10.11 20.54
C MET A 57 2.23 -9.30 21.83
N ASN A 58 1.11 -8.79 22.35
CA ASN A 58 1.04 -7.97 23.57
C ASN A 58 1.92 -6.70 23.51
N VAL A 59 2.15 -6.18 22.32
CA VAL A 59 2.88 -4.92 22.09
C VAL A 59 2.15 -4.11 21.03
N PRO A 60 2.24 -2.76 21.05
CA PRO A 60 1.67 -1.95 19.98
C PRO A 60 2.33 -2.23 18.63
N LEU A 61 1.55 -2.28 17.57
CA LEU A 61 2.04 -2.42 16.21
C LEU A 61 2.38 -1.07 15.58
N TRP A 62 1.52 -0.08 15.78
CA TRP A 62 1.58 1.18 15.05
C TRP A 62 2.17 2.31 15.89
N GLN A 63 2.95 3.14 15.23
CA GLN A 63 3.27 4.48 15.71
C GLN A 63 2.09 5.41 15.42
N THR A 64 2.06 6.56 16.10
CA THR A 64 1.02 7.55 15.91
C THR A 64 1.12 8.17 14.51
N GLY A 65 -0.03 8.28 13.83
CA GLY A 65 -0.15 8.97 12.56
C GLY A 65 0.29 8.14 11.36
N PHE A 66 0.27 8.79 10.22
CA PHE A 66 0.74 8.25 8.95
C PHE A 66 1.12 9.40 8.02
N HIS A 67 1.95 9.10 7.03
CA HIS A 67 2.31 10.06 5.98
C HIS A 67 1.50 9.75 4.74
N ASP A 68 0.91 10.79 4.14
CA ASP A 68 0.17 10.64 2.91
C ASP A 68 0.72 11.56 1.83
N ARG A 69 0.50 11.17 0.59
CA ARG A 69 0.76 11.99 -0.58
C ARG A 69 -0.39 11.82 -1.55
N VAL A 70 -1.00 12.94 -1.92
CA VAL A 70 -2.05 12.94 -2.93
C VAL A 70 -1.39 12.99 -4.31
N LEU A 71 -1.69 12.01 -5.16
CA LEU A 71 -1.25 12.02 -6.54
C LEU A 71 -2.07 13.04 -7.32
N ARG A 72 -1.39 13.79 -8.18
CA ARG A 72 -2.04 14.77 -9.04
C ARG A 72 -2.41 14.16 -10.37
N GLU A 73 -3.36 14.77 -11.05
CA GLU A 73 -3.64 14.48 -12.44
C GLU A 73 -2.36 14.65 -13.25
N GLY A 74 -2.00 13.64 -14.05
CA GLY A 74 -0.74 13.63 -14.79
C GLY A 74 0.36 12.79 -14.13
N ASP A 75 0.24 12.43 -12.84
CA ASP A 75 1.15 11.47 -12.24
C ASP A 75 0.98 10.09 -12.90
N ASP A 76 2.09 9.43 -13.16
CA ASP A 76 2.09 8.12 -13.81
C ASP A 76 1.77 7.03 -12.77
N THR A 77 0.52 6.59 -12.76
CA THR A 77 0.04 5.57 -11.82
C THR A 77 0.86 4.28 -11.89
N ARG A 78 1.23 3.86 -13.10
CA ARG A 78 2.02 2.62 -13.28
C ARG A 78 3.41 2.77 -12.67
N ALA A 79 4.03 3.93 -12.84
CA ALA A 79 5.33 4.23 -12.23
C ALA A 79 5.25 4.26 -10.70
N VAL A 80 4.17 4.82 -10.14
CA VAL A 80 3.93 4.83 -8.69
C VAL A 80 3.80 3.40 -8.16
N VAL A 81 3.00 2.56 -8.80
CA VAL A 81 2.81 1.17 -8.42
C VAL A 81 4.14 0.41 -8.49
N ARG A 82 4.90 0.60 -9.57
CA ARG A 82 6.21 -0.03 -9.73
C ARG A 82 7.18 0.39 -8.62
N TYR A 83 7.23 1.67 -8.32
CA TYR A 83 8.06 2.18 -7.22
C TYR A 83 7.68 1.53 -5.89
N LEU A 84 6.39 1.47 -5.59
CA LEU A 84 5.89 0.92 -4.34
C LEU A 84 6.21 -0.56 -4.21
N LEU A 85 5.97 -1.36 -5.27
CA LEU A 85 6.22 -2.79 -5.25
C LEU A 85 7.71 -3.16 -5.26
N ASN A 86 8.59 -2.22 -5.63
CA ASN A 86 10.04 -2.42 -5.57
C ASN A 86 10.65 -2.04 -4.21
N ASN A 87 9.86 -1.60 -3.24
CA ASN A 87 10.37 -1.32 -1.89
C ASN A 87 11.15 -2.48 -1.28
N PRO A 88 10.67 -3.74 -1.34
CA PRO A 88 11.43 -4.86 -0.79
C PRO A 88 12.76 -5.09 -1.50
N VAL A 89 12.84 -4.79 -2.80
CA VAL A 89 14.08 -4.89 -3.56
C VAL A 89 15.08 -3.82 -3.09
N ARG A 90 14.63 -2.58 -2.97
CA ARG A 90 15.48 -1.48 -2.48
C ARG A 90 15.96 -1.71 -1.06
N ALA A 91 15.14 -2.38 -0.23
CA ALA A 91 15.49 -2.72 1.14
C ALA A 91 16.38 -3.97 1.25
N GLY A 92 16.68 -4.63 0.14
CA GLY A 92 17.52 -5.82 0.14
C GLY A 92 16.85 -7.10 0.63
N LEU A 93 15.52 -7.12 0.73
CA LEU A 93 14.76 -8.28 1.23
C LEU A 93 14.60 -9.37 0.16
N VAL A 94 14.46 -8.97 -1.10
CA VAL A 94 14.33 -9.87 -2.25
C VAL A 94 15.09 -9.28 -3.42
N ARG A 95 15.43 -10.12 -4.41
CA ARG A 95 16.08 -9.67 -5.66
C ARG A 95 15.06 -9.19 -6.69
N ASP A 96 13.89 -9.83 -6.69
CA ASP A 96 12.81 -9.52 -7.63
C ASP A 96 11.54 -9.20 -6.81
N ALA A 97 10.86 -8.11 -7.15
CA ALA A 97 9.64 -7.71 -6.48
C ALA A 97 8.56 -8.80 -6.51
N ALA A 98 8.51 -9.61 -7.57
CA ALA A 98 7.57 -10.71 -7.70
C ALA A 98 7.76 -11.81 -6.65
N ASP A 99 8.94 -11.89 -6.05
CA ASP A 99 9.23 -12.88 -5.01
C ASP A 99 8.77 -12.43 -3.61
N TYR A 100 8.35 -11.18 -3.46
CA TYR A 100 7.90 -10.67 -2.17
C TYR A 100 6.41 -10.92 -1.99
N ARG A 101 6.06 -11.87 -1.13
CA ARG A 101 4.68 -12.35 -0.95
C ARG A 101 3.75 -11.37 -0.24
N TRP A 102 4.30 -10.35 0.43
CA TRP A 102 3.53 -9.40 1.25
C TRP A 102 3.21 -8.10 0.50
N SER A 103 3.10 -8.20 -0.80
CA SER A 103 2.74 -7.08 -1.67
C SER A 103 1.81 -7.55 -2.78
N GLY A 104 1.14 -6.60 -3.41
CA GLY A 104 0.29 -6.91 -4.53
C GLY A 104 -0.28 -5.67 -5.20
N SER A 105 -0.84 -5.87 -6.38
CA SER A 105 -1.54 -4.86 -7.15
C SER A 105 -2.81 -5.47 -7.74
N SER A 106 -3.91 -4.73 -7.69
CA SER A 106 -5.15 -5.13 -8.34
C SER A 106 -5.25 -4.61 -9.79
N HIS A 107 -4.33 -3.75 -10.21
CA HIS A 107 -4.39 -3.04 -11.48
C HIS A 107 -3.36 -3.51 -12.50
N PHE A 108 -2.20 -3.99 -12.03
CA PHE A 108 -1.08 -4.34 -12.90
C PHE A 108 -0.43 -5.64 -12.48
N THR A 109 0.06 -6.40 -13.46
CA THR A 109 0.92 -7.56 -13.21
C THR A 109 2.37 -7.10 -13.07
N PHE A 110 3.20 -7.93 -12.46
CA PHE A 110 4.65 -7.65 -12.37
C PHE A 110 5.29 -7.58 -13.76
N GLU A 111 4.79 -8.37 -14.70
CA GLU A 111 5.29 -8.35 -16.07
C GLU A 111 5.00 -7.00 -16.75
N GLU A 112 3.78 -6.48 -16.60
CA GLU A 112 3.43 -5.15 -17.13
C GLU A 112 4.28 -4.06 -16.51
N LEU A 113 4.57 -4.14 -15.22
CA LEU A 113 5.40 -3.16 -14.52
C LEU A 113 6.85 -3.22 -14.95
N ALA A 114 7.37 -4.42 -15.22
CA ALA A 114 8.75 -4.59 -15.66
C ALA A 114 9.00 -3.98 -17.04
N GLN A 115 7.97 -3.89 -17.88
CA GLN A 115 8.06 -3.31 -19.21
C GLN A 115 7.84 -1.80 -19.23
N HIS A 116 7.48 -1.20 -18.11
CA HIS A 116 7.19 0.22 -18.04
C HIS A 116 8.48 1.04 -17.93
N ALA A 117 8.60 2.08 -18.73
CA ALA A 117 9.80 2.93 -18.81
C ALA A 117 9.74 4.15 -17.90
N GLY A 118 8.59 4.49 -17.35
CA GLY A 118 8.44 5.68 -16.51
C GLY A 118 9.02 5.51 -15.12
N ASP A 119 9.52 6.59 -14.55
CA ASP A 119 10.01 6.64 -13.17
C ASP A 119 9.19 7.60 -12.33
N TRP A 120 9.08 7.26 -11.06
CA TRP A 120 8.43 8.11 -10.07
C TRP A 120 9.13 7.92 -8.73
N THR A 121 9.27 9.01 -7.99
CA THR A 121 9.81 8.98 -6.63
C THR A 121 8.93 9.84 -5.73
N PRO A 122 8.75 9.44 -4.45
CA PRO A 122 8.01 10.27 -3.52
C PRO A 122 8.73 11.60 -3.27
N GLY A 123 7.96 12.65 -3.06
CA GLY A 123 8.49 13.99 -2.82
C GLY A 123 8.75 14.30 -1.34
N TRP A 124 8.70 13.26 -0.49
CA TRP A 124 8.98 13.41 0.94
C TRP A 124 10.34 12.84 1.32
#